data_621717f3f76a4771a00a4ccc837682de
#
_entry.id   621717f3f76a4771a00a4ccc837682de
#
_cell.length_a   1.000
_cell.length_b   1.000
_cell.length_c   1.000
_cell.angle_alpha   90.00
_cell.angle_beta   90.00
_cell.angle_gamma   90.00
#
_symmetry.space_group_name_H-M   'P 1'
#
loop_
_entity.id
_entity.type
_entity.pdbx_description
1 polymer ?
#
loop_
_entity_poly.entity_id
_entity_poly.type
_entity_poly.pdbx_seq_one_letter_code
_entity_poly.pdbx_strand_id
1 'polypeptide(L)'
;MNKFQIFFFYGIALLTTACAVQSSSESKTSSTVSAAPDSIIGSWTVRQIDSVALSDSTVPFPVIAFHNEGRVVANAGCNTLSGEYTYVAPALAFSDKLCQTLMLCPDEEITRNEQLLALAMDSVLTVTSCGSDSLCMQGKHYMLLVKSHE
;
A
#
# COMPACT_ATOMS: atom_id res chain seq x y z
N MET A 1 -3.85 18.67 72.60
CA MET A 1 -4.87 19.51 73.31
C MET A 1 -5.86 19.98 72.26
N ASN A 2 -7.12 19.76 72.59
CA ASN A 2 -8.38 20.26 71.98
C ASN A 2 -8.72 19.65 70.60
N LYS A 3 -9.64 18.75 70.60
CA LYS A 3 -11.06 18.59 71.00
C LYS A 3 -12.00 19.34 70.06
N PHE A 4 -13.05 18.59 69.71
CA PHE A 4 -14.42 19.00 69.36
C PHE A 4 -14.69 19.16 67.84
N GLN A 5 -15.77 18.73 67.26
CA GLN A 5 -16.92 17.87 67.67
C GLN A 5 -17.72 17.56 66.37
N ILE A 6 -18.33 16.42 66.43
CA ILE A 6 -19.39 15.80 65.66
C ILE A 6 -20.53 16.79 65.30
N PHE A 7 -21.04 16.72 64.09
CA PHE A 7 -22.46 16.80 63.83
C PHE A 7 -22.93 15.94 62.67
N PHE A 8 -23.77 15.01 62.96
CA PHE A 8 -24.63 14.23 62.13
C PHE A 8 -25.68 15.10 61.44
N PHE A 9 -25.88 14.95 60.14
CA PHE A 9 -27.20 15.15 59.56
C PHE A 9 -27.47 14.13 58.45
N TYR A 10 -28.45 13.35 58.73
CA TYR A 10 -29.18 12.43 57.84
C TYR A 10 -29.93 13.27 56.81
N GLY A 11 -29.78 12.95 55.54
CA GLY A 11 -30.59 13.49 54.46
C GLY A 11 -30.65 12.49 53.31
N ILE A 12 -31.65 11.59 53.39
CA ILE A 12 -32.02 10.71 52.29
C ILE A 12 -32.71 11.59 51.22
N ALA A 13 -32.13 11.70 50.05
CA ALA A 13 -32.82 12.18 48.86
C ALA A 13 -32.66 11.16 47.74
N LEU A 14 -33.74 10.42 47.48
CA LEU A 14 -33.92 9.64 46.28
C LEU A 14 -33.98 10.60 45.08
N LEU A 15 -33.04 10.54 44.20
CA LEU A 15 -33.12 11.15 42.89
C LEU A 15 -33.02 10.07 41.85
N THR A 16 -34.12 9.83 41.18
CA THR A 16 -34.30 8.99 40.01
C THR A 16 -33.42 9.52 38.89
N THR A 17 -32.41 8.75 38.52
CA THR A 17 -31.55 9.06 37.34
C THR A 17 -32.29 8.60 36.10
N ALA A 18 -32.85 9.55 35.37
CA ALA A 18 -33.29 9.33 33.99
C ALA A 18 -32.08 9.16 33.10
N CYS A 19 -31.88 7.98 32.53
CA CYS A 19 -30.95 7.74 31.43
C CYS A 19 -31.43 8.52 30.19
N ALA A 20 -30.84 9.66 29.96
CA ALA A 20 -30.90 10.31 28.64
C ALA A 20 -29.92 9.60 27.73
N VAL A 21 -30.46 8.80 26.82
CA VAL A 21 -29.69 8.29 25.66
C VAL A 21 -29.44 9.47 24.74
N GLN A 22 -28.27 10.06 24.85
CA GLN A 22 -27.74 10.94 23.79
C GLN A 22 -27.31 10.06 22.64
N SER A 23 -28.14 10.00 21.61
CA SER A 23 -27.72 9.55 20.29
C SER A 23 -26.80 10.62 19.70
N SER A 24 -25.52 10.46 19.95
CA SER A 24 -24.49 11.12 19.16
C SER A 24 -24.57 10.54 17.76
N SER A 25 -25.07 11.33 16.83
CA SER A 25 -24.89 11.10 15.41
C SER A 25 -23.39 11.27 15.11
N GLU A 26 -22.64 10.16 15.21
CA GLU A 26 -21.33 10.08 14.63
C GLU A 26 -21.47 10.23 13.11
N SER A 27 -21.12 11.42 12.65
CA SER A 27 -20.77 11.65 11.26
C SER A 27 -19.62 10.70 10.92
N LYS A 28 -19.97 9.55 10.35
CA LYS A 28 -19.02 8.64 9.72
C LYS A 28 -18.41 9.39 8.53
N THR A 29 -17.32 10.10 8.79
CA THR A 29 -16.34 10.39 7.75
C THR A 29 -15.80 9.03 7.32
N SER A 30 -16.33 8.52 6.22
CA SER A 30 -15.84 7.29 5.58
C SER A 30 -14.44 7.60 5.03
N SER A 31 -13.45 7.54 5.89
CA SER A 31 -12.08 7.31 5.46
C SER A 31 -12.08 5.91 4.90
N THR A 32 -12.12 5.80 3.57
CA THR A 32 -11.93 4.52 2.88
C THR A 32 -10.48 4.10 3.20
N VAL A 33 -10.31 3.38 4.29
CA VAL A 33 -9.03 2.72 4.57
C VAL A 33 -8.88 1.69 3.46
N SER A 34 -7.98 1.97 2.53
CA SER A 34 -7.65 1.08 1.44
C SER A 34 -7.05 -0.19 2.06
N ALA A 35 -7.81 -1.28 2.01
CA ALA A 35 -7.38 -2.55 2.58
C ALA A 35 -6.27 -3.16 1.70
N ALA A 36 -5.36 -3.89 2.34
CA ALA A 36 -4.38 -4.69 1.62
C ALA A 36 -5.10 -5.87 0.94
N PRO A 37 -4.74 -6.21 -0.31
CA PRO A 37 -5.30 -7.38 -0.98
C PRO A 37 -4.74 -8.68 -0.38
N ASP A 38 -5.54 -9.73 -0.35
CA ASP A 38 -5.10 -11.05 0.11
C ASP A 38 -4.07 -11.69 -0.83
N SER A 39 -4.09 -11.31 -2.11
CA SER A 39 -3.15 -11.80 -3.12
C SER A 39 -2.82 -10.71 -4.14
N ILE A 40 -1.55 -10.69 -4.54
CA ILE A 40 -1.03 -9.81 -5.61
C ILE A 40 -0.67 -10.59 -6.88
N ILE A 41 -0.94 -11.89 -6.92
CA ILE A 41 -0.59 -12.77 -8.04
C ILE A 41 -1.27 -12.30 -9.33
N GLY A 42 -0.51 -12.26 -10.40
CA GLY A 42 -0.94 -11.84 -11.72
C GLY A 42 -0.01 -10.83 -12.37
N SER A 43 -0.42 -10.33 -13.52
CA SER A 43 0.32 -9.34 -14.32
C SER A 43 -0.23 -7.96 -14.08
N TRP A 44 0.66 -7.00 -13.86
CA TRP A 44 0.33 -5.63 -13.49
C TRP A 44 1.12 -4.64 -14.34
N THR A 45 0.41 -3.72 -14.96
CA THR A 45 1.01 -2.59 -15.69
C THR A 45 1.35 -1.48 -14.71
N VAL A 46 2.59 -1.00 -14.72
CA VAL A 46 3.04 0.13 -13.90
C VAL A 46 2.64 1.43 -14.59
N ARG A 47 1.82 2.23 -13.94
CA ARG A 47 1.32 3.50 -14.47
C ARG A 47 2.07 4.71 -13.91
N GLN A 48 2.65 4.58 -12.73
CA GLN A 48 3.37 5.66 -12.08
C GLN A 48 4.46 5.10 -11.17
N ILE A 49 5.60 5.78 -11.14
CA ILE A 49 6.66 5.57 -10.14
C ILE A 49 7.00 6.96 -9.58
N ASP A 50 6.86 7.12 -8.26
CA ASP A 50 6.98 8.40 -7.55
C ASP A 50 6.07 9.47 -8.17
N SER A 51 6.64 10.60 -8.59
CA SER A 51 5.92 11.67 -9.29
C SER A 51 5.91 11.50 -10.81
N VAL A 52 6.54 10.45 -11.34
CA VAL A 52 6.65 10.21 -12.79
C VAL A 52 5.50 9.34 -13.26
N ALA A 53 4.54 9.95 -13.97
CA ALA A 53 3.53 9.21 -14.70
C ALA A 53 4.18 8.61 -15.97
N LEU A 54 3.97 7.31 -16.16
CA LEU A 54 4.45 6.61 -17.35
C LEU A 54 3.38 6.71 -18.45
N SER A 55 3.79 6.92 -19.68
CA SER A 55 2.88 7.05 -20.82
C SER A 55 3.16 5.97 -21.86
N ASP A 56 2.14 5.63 -22.65
CA ASP A 56 2.21 4.65 -23.74
C ASP A 56 2.43 5.30 -25.12
N SER A 57 2.82 6.57 -25.14
CA SER A 57 2.88 7.33 -26.39
C SER A 57 3.94 6.82 -27.36
N THR A 58 5.06 6.28 -26.88
CA THR A 58 6.19 5.83 -27.70
C THR A 58 6.81 4.51 -27.27
N VAL A 59 6.63 4.14 -26.01
CA VAL A 59 7.24 2.93 -25.42
C VAL A 59 6.19 2.14 -24.65
N PRO A 60 6.30 0.80 -24.57
CA PRO A 60 5.39 0.00 -23.79
C PRO A 60 5.48 0.35 -22.30
N PHE A 61 4.35 0.27 -21.60
CA PHE A 61 4.36 0.38 -20.15
C PHE A 61 5.20 -0.73 -19.52
N PRO A 62 5.92 -0.43 -18.45
CA PRO A 62 6.52 -1.46 -17.64
C PRO A 62 5.46 -2.39 -17.06
N VAL A 63 5.78 -3.68 -17.01
CA VAL A 63 4.92 -4.73 -16.46
C VAL A 63 5.64 -5.46 -15.35
N ILE A 64 4.94 -5.76 -14.27
CA ILE A 64 5.40 -6.64 -13.19
C ILE A 64 4.44 -7.82 -13.10
N ALA A 65 4.97 -9.04 -13.20
CA ALA A 65 4.23 -10.27 -13.02
C ALA A 65 4.65 -10.97 -11.73
N PHE A 66 3.71 -11.12 -10.80
CA PHE A 66 3.87 -11.91 -9.59
C PHE A 66 3.33 -13.31 -9.83
N HIS A 67 4.21 -14.29 -9.79
CA HIS A 67 3.88 -15.70 -9.97
C HIS A 67 3.69 -16.40 -8.62
N ASN A 68 3.03 -17.55 -8.66
CA ASN A 68 3.02 -18.47 -7.55
C ASN A 68 4.46 -18.82 -7.11
N GLU A 69 4.62 -19.35 -5.91
CA GLU A 69 5.92 -19.73 -5.35
C GLU A 69 6.90 -18.57 -5.13
N GLY A 70 6.38 -17.33 -5.06
CA GLY A 70 7.18 -16.16 -4.71
C GLY A 70 8.13 -15.70 -5.82
N ARG A 71 7.86 -16.00 -7.08
CA ARG A 71 8.68 -15.53 -8.21
C ARG A 71 8.09 -14.26 -8.80
N VAL A 72 8.96 -13.32 -9.15
CA VAL A 72 8.61 -12.06 -9.82
C VAL A 72 9.41 -11.89 -11.10
N VAL A 73 8.75 -11.37 -12.12
CA VAL A 73 9.35 -10.95 -13.39
C VAL A 73 8.85 -9.55 -13.71
N ALA A 74 9.76 -8.65 -14.07
CA ALA A 74 9.41 -7.30 -14.47
C ALA A 74 10.14 -6.93 -15.77
N ASN A 75 9.49 -6.17 -16.64
CA ASN A 75 10.03 -5.70 -17.91
C ASN A 75 9.55 -4.28 -18.17
N ALA A 76 10.44 -3.42 -18.60
CA ALA A 76 10.14 -2.04 -18.97
C ALA A 76 10.37 -1.74 -20.46
N GLY A 77 10.43 -2.78 -21.29
CA GLY A 77 10.50 -2.67 -22.74
C GLY A 77 11.76 -3.28 -23.38
N CYS A 78 12.87 -3.40 -22.65
CA CYS A 78 14.12 -3.95 -23.18
C CYS A 78 14.68 -5.03 -22.25
N ASN A 79 15.12 -4.64 -21.06
CA ASN A 79 15.65 -5.60 -20.09
C ASN A 79 14.58 -6.19 -19.20
N THR A 80 14.85 -7.40 -18.69
CA THR A 80 13.99 -8.11 -17.77
C THR A 80 14.67 -8.19 -16.42
N LEU A 81 13.94 -7.77 -15.36
CA LEU A 81 14.27 -8.08 -13.98
C LEU A 81 13.55 -9.35 -13.58
N SER A 82 14.21 -10.23 -12.85
CA SER A 82 13.60 -11.43 -12.31
C SER A 82 14.21 -11.79 -10.96
N GLY A 83 13.44 -12.41 -10.10
CA GLY A 83 13.87 -12.83 -8.78
C GLY A 83 12.74 -13.40 -7.95
N GLU A 84 12.91 -13.32 -6.64
CA GLU A 84 11.94 -13.81 -5.68
C GLU A 84 11.32 -12.65 -4.90
N TYR A 85 10.11 -12.86 -4.40
CA TYR A 85 9.43 -11.96 -3.50
C TYR A 85 8.75 -12.74 -2.36
N THR A 86 8.51 -12.06 -1.26
CA THR A 86 7.62 -12.51 -0.20
C THR A 86 6.52 -11.49 -0.01
N TYR A 87 5.29 -11.97 0.11
CA TYR A 87 4.13 -11.13 0.39
C TYR A 87 3.36 -11.68 1.59
N VAL A 88 3.35 -10.90 2.65
CA VAL A 88 2.50 -11.12 3.83
C VAL A 88 1.74 -9.81 4.05
N ALA A 89 0.50 -9.78 3.63
CA ALA A 89 -0.30 -8.55 3.60
C ALA A 89 -0.19 -7.72 4.89
N PRO A 90 0.13 -6.43 4.81
CA PRO A 90 0.30 -5.63 3.59
C PRO A 90 1.74 -5.55 3.07
N ALA A 91 2.70 -6.27 3.66
CA ALA A 91 4.12 -6.13 3.36
C ALA A 91 4.55 -7.00 2.17
N LEU A 92 5.18 -6.37 1.18
CA LEU A 92 5.85 -6.98 0.05
C LEU A 92 7.35 -6.70 0.16
N ALA A 93 8.16 -7.74 0.09
CA ALA A 93 9.61 -7.62 0.05
C ALA A 93 10.16 -8.35 -1.16
N PHE A 94 11.00 -7.70 -1.93
CA PHE A 94 11.77 -8.35 -2.99
C PHE A 94 13.08 -8.91 -2.40
N SER A 95 13.55 -9.99 -2.98
CA SER A 95 14.87 -10.54 -2.66
C SER A 95 15.97 -9.55 -3.09
N ASP A 96 17.03 -9.47 -2.30
CA ASP A 96 18.26 -8.74 -2.63
C ASP A 96 19.04 -9.36 -3.81
N LYS A 97 18.55 -10.44 -4.39
CA LYS A 97 19.12 -11.18 -5.54
C LYS A 97 18.28 -11.01 -6.80
N LEU A 98 17.78 -9.81 -7.07
CA LEU A 98 17.17 -9.54 -8.35
C LEU A 98 18.24 -9.59 -9.46
N CYS A 99 17.95 -10.35 -10.51
CA CYS A 99 18.79 -10.46 -11.69
C CYS A 99 18.20 -9.62 -12.82
N GLN A 100 19.05 -8.88 -13.53
CA GLN A 100 18.64 -8.11 -14.71
C GLN A 100 19.45 -8.55 -15.92
N THR A 101 18.78 -8.68 -17.08
CA THR A 101 19.49 -8.77 -18.36
C THR A 101 20.17 -7.44 -18.67
N LEU A 102 21.25 -7.47 -19.42
CA LEU A 102 22.07 -6.29 -19.75
C LEU A 102 22.17 -6.11 -21.27
N MET A 103 21.01 -5.90 -21.90
CA MET A 103 20.98 -5.52 -23.32
C MET A 103 21.17 -4.02 -23.47
N LEU A 104 21.83 -3.63 -24.54
CA LEU A 104 21.93 -2.22 -24.91
C LEU A 104 20.58 -1.75 -25.48
N CYS A 105 19.93 -0.86 -24.78
CA CYS A 105 18.67 -0.26 -25.19
C CYS A 105 18.92 1.09 -25.85
N PRO A 106 18.57 1.26 -27.14
CA PRO A 106 18.81 2.52 -27.83
C PRO A 106 17.84 3.64 -27.42
N ASP A 107 16.72 3.29 -26.77
CA ASP A 107 15.70 4.23 -26.35
C ASP A 107 15.97 4.72 -24.92
N GLU A 108 16.14 6.03 -24.77
CA GLU A 108 16.45 6.65 -23.47
C GLU A 108 15.27 6.60 -22.50
N GLU A 109 14.02 6.63 -23.01
CA GLU A 109 12.82 6.56 -22.17
C GLU A 109 12.67 5.15 -21.59
N ILE A 110 12.90 4.12 -22.39
CA ILE A 110 12.93 2.73 -21.91
C ILE A 110 14.01 2.57 -20.85
N THR A 111 15.22 3.04 -21.11
CA THR A 111 16.35 2.96 -20.16
C THR A 111 16.01 3.64 -18.83
N ARG A 112 15.39 4.82 -18.89
CA ARG A 112 14.93 5.53 -17.69
C ARG A 112 13.86 4.74 -16.94
N ASN A 113 12.87 4.19 -17.62
CA ASN A 113 11.80 3.42 -17.02
C ASN A 113 12.32 2.13 -16.36
N GLU A 114 13.31 1.47 -16.96
CA GLU A 114 14.01 0.32 -16.37
C GLU A 114 14.73 0.69 -15.07
N GLN A 115 15.45 1.83 -15.06
CA GLN A 115 16.14 2.31 -13.86
C GLN A 115 15.17 2.66 -12.74
N LEU A 116 14.07 3.35 -13.05
CA LEU A 116 13.04 3.69 -12.07
C LEU A 116 12.39 2.43 -11.50
N LEU A 117 12.09 1.46 -12.34
CA LEU A 117 11.49 0.19 -11.93
C LEU A 117 12.44 -0.60 -11.01
N ALA A 118 13.71 -0.71 -11.38
CA ALA A 118 14.72 -1.38 -10.57
C ALA A 118 14.88 -0.72 -9.19
N LEU A 119 14.93 0.60 -9.13
CA LEU A 119 15.00 1.35 -7.87
C LEU A 119 13.75 1.15 -7.00
N ALA A 120 12.56 1.11 -7.61
CA ALA A 120 11.32 0.90 -6.88
C ALA A 120 11.21 -0.52 -6.31
N MET A 121 11.81 -1.51 -6.97
CA MET A 121 11.85 -2.91 -6.52
C MET A 121 12.98 -3.20 -5.51
N ASP A 122 13.85 -2.25 -5.22
CA ASP A 122 14.96 -2.39 -4.23
C ASP A 122 14.52 -1.99 -2.82
N SER A 123 13.30 -2.32 -2.41
CA SER A 123 12.82 -1.94 -1.07
C SER A 123 11.66 -2.83 -0.60
N VAL A 124 11.38 -2.75 0.71
CA VAL A 124 10.14 -3.29 1.27
C VAL A 124 9.02 -2.28 1.02
N LEU A 125 7.91 -2.76 0.50
CA LEU A 125 6.75 -1.96 0.12
C LEU A 125 5.53 -2.35 0.96
N THR A 126 4.69 -1.38 1.27
CA THR A 126 3.34 -1.60 1.79
C THR A 126 2.37 -1.57 0.61
N VAL A 127 1.63 -2.64 0.43
CA VAL A 127 0.66 -2.80 -0.66
C VAL A 127 -0.74 -2.51 -0.17
N THR A 128 -1.48 -1.69 -0.90
CA THR A 128 -2.90 -1.40 -0.64
C THR A 128 -3.68 -1.42 -1.95
N SER A 129 -4.94 -1.78 -1.90
CA SER A 129 -5.84 -1.63 -3.04
C SER A 129 -6.25 -0.16 -3.16
N CYS A 130 -6.02 0.46 -4.30
CA CYS A 130 -6.44 1.84 -4.57
C CYS A 130 -7.52 1.95 -5.64
N GLY A 131 -8.11 0.83 -6.01
CA GLY A 131 -9.22 0.65 -6.96
C GLY A 131 -9.56 -0.81 -7.10
N SER A 132 -10.57 -1.16 -7.91
CA SER A 132 -10.97 -2.56 -8.14
C SER A 132 -9.84 -3.41 -8.74
N ASP A 133 -9.07 -2.80 -9.64
CA ASP A 133 -8.00 -3.46 -10.39
C ASP A 133 -6.68 -2.68 -10.28
N SER A 134 -6.45 -2.04 -9.14
CA SER A 134 -5.28 -1.20 -8.93
C SER A 134 -4.64 -1.45 -7.59
N LEU A 135 -3.31 -1.49 -7.58
CA LEU A 135 -2.47 -1.59 -6.40
C LEU A 135 -1.62 -0.33 -6.24
N CYS A 136 -1.63 0.21 -5.04
CA CYS A 136 -0.70 1.23 -4.60
C CYS A 136 0.37 0.57 -3.73
N MET A 137 1.61 0.72 -4.11
CA MET A 137 2.76 0.18 -3.38
C MET A 137 3.59 1.33 -2.85
N GLN A 138 3.74 1.41 -1.55
CA GLN A 138 4.44 2.50 -0.87
C GLN A 138 5.62 1.98 -0.07
N GLY A 139 6.80 2.51 -0.34
CA GLY A 139 8.04 2.26 0.40
C GLY A 139 8.95 3.46 0.28
N LYS A 140 10.23 3.24 -0.01
CA LYS A 140 11.17 4.29 -0.39
C LYS A 140 10.71 5.00 -1.67
N HIS A 141 10.15 4.22 -2.58
CA HIS A 141 9.50 4.67 -3.81
C HIS A 141 8.02 4.30 -3.79
N TYR A 142 7.22 5.05 -4.53
CA TYR A 142 5.80 4.78 -4.75
C TYR A 142 5.61 4.17 -6.12
N MET A 143 4.71 3.17 -6.23
CA MET A 143 4.26 2.64 -7.52
C MET A 143 2.73 2.53 -7.55
N LEU A 144 2.15 2.96 -8.67
CA LEU A 144 0.76 2.67 -9.01
C LEU A 144 0.73 1.61 -10.11
N LEU A 145 0.07 0.50 -9.83
CA LEU A 145 -0.09 -0.62 -10.73
C LEU A 145 -1.56 -0.80 -11.06
N VAL A 146 -1.84 -1.14 -12.32
CA VAL A 146 -3.18 -1.49 -12.80
C VAL A 146 -3.13 -2.89 -13.40
N LYS A 147 -4.13 -3.71 -13.12
CA LYS A 147 -4.17 -5.09 -13.60
C LYS A 147 -4.12 -5.13 -15.12
N SER A 148 -3.21 -5.91 -15.66
CA SER A 148 -3.11 -6.13 -17.10
C SER A 148 -4.26 -7.05 -17.53
N HIS A 149 -5.06 -6.61 -18.49
CA HIS A 149 -6.05 -7.45 -19.15
C HIS A 149 -5.39 -8.00 -20.43
N GLU A 150 -5.20 -9.30 -20.48
CA GLU A 150 -4.83 -10.04 -21.70
C GLU A 150 -6.04 -10.24 -22.60
#